data_5b2fa3034d2e05cb5475f7204bbc56e1
#
_entry.id   5b2fa3034d2e05cb5475f7204bbc56e1
#
_cell.length_a   1.000
_cell.length_b   1.000
_cell.length_c   1.000
_cell.angle_alpha   90.00
_cell.angle_beta   90.00
_cell.angle_gamma   90.00
#
_symmetry.space_group_name_H-M   'P 1'
#
loop_
_entity.id
_entity.type
_entity.pdbx_description
1 polymer ?
#
loop_
_entity_poly.entity_id
_entity_poly.type
_entity_poly.pdbx_seq_one_letter_code
_entity_poly.pdbx_strand_id
1 'polypeptide(L)'
;MKKTRQSYTQQDLENCFKSVGISRDDIVMVHSGLSRLGVLMQGIKNADELSDNILKALQNVIGSNGTIVVPTFTYSLGSGEIYDPQTTPCPLMGQFSEYFWRLLEAKRSLDPFLSVAAIGPRADELTKVVANTSFGKDSFFDRFTKMGGTKLLTIGVELEWATILHAYEEDFKVPHRYNKFFVGKIRKNNTEHKISWIYNVRPYVSNAYPTFKVITDKAIKQGIIKTATIGKGIIHATKVSEYRDFALKEFKKNPWITAVGPKCDLVKAEKLRTGEQKFDINLKSTDIHELADKLYNLPRDLVSDGYDAAINAIKNRFKSIKIHSYPSGTRAFTWIVPERWICHNAGLYDTQGNEIFSTKQNGLHVMRYSLPLDKEVSRKELFEHLHTLGANGLQRMPNT
;
A
#
# COMPACT_ATOMS: atom_id res chain seq x y z
N MET A 1 10.18 20.86 -31.12
CA MET A 1 10.98 19.66 -31.35
C MET A 1 10.27 18.46 -30.75
N LYS A 2 9.83 17.48 -31.55
CA LYS A 2 9.30 16.21 -31.04
C LYS A 2 10.46 15.48 -30.38
N LYS A 3 10.42 15.28 -29.07
CA LYS A 3 11.37 14.40 -28.35
C LYS A 3 11.28 13.02 -29.00
N THR A 4 12.32 12.58 -29.69
CA THR A 4 12.45 11.22 -30.20
C THR A 4 12.25 10.27 -29.05
N ARG A 5 11.24 9.37 -29.16
CA ARG A 5 11.03 8.30 -28.18
C ARG A 5 12.27 7.41 -28.25
N GLN A 6 13.06 7.36 -27.17
CA GLN A 6 14.17 6.42 -27.09
C GLN A 6 13.61 5.00 -27.08
N SER A 7 13.98 4.24 -28.09
CA SER A 7 13.58 2.85 -28.27
C SER A 7 14.72 1.91 -27.88
N TYR A 8 14.39 0.68 -27.55
CA TYR A 8 15.34 -0.39 -27.22
C TYR A 8 14.82 -1.74 -27.71
N THR A 9 15.72 -2.71 -27.84
CA THR A 9 15.42 -4.08 -28.25
C THR A 9 15.52 -5.04 -27.07
N GLN A 10 15.07 -6.29 -27.25
CA GLN A 10 15.28 -7.35 -26.25
C GLN A 10 16.78 -7.61 -26.03
N GLN A 11 17.60 -7.56 -27.08
CA GLN A 11 19.05 -7.71 -26.95
C GLN A 11 19.69 -6.59 -26.13
N ASP A 12 19.17 -5.37 -26.25
CA ASP A 12 19.64 -4.24 -25.42
C ASP A 12 19.31 -4.49 -23.94
N LEU A 13 18.14 -5.06 -23.64
CA LEU A 13 17.78 -5.47 -22.26
C LEU A 13 18.75 -6.51 -21.72
N GLU A 14 19.02 -7.57 -22.48
CA GLU A 14 19.95 -8.64 -22.08
C GLU A 14 21.36 -8.10 -21.83
N ASN A 15 21.86 -7.23 -22.72
CA ASN A 15 23.15 -6.59 -22.58
C ASN A 15 23.19 -5.68 -21.33
N CYS A 16 22.09 -4.95 -21.10
CA CYS A 16 21.96 -4.09 -19.94
C CYS A 16 21.96 -4.89 -18.64
N PHE A 17 21.22 -6.01 -18.55
CA PHE A 17 21.22 -6.90 -17.38
C PHE A 17 22.61 -7.47 -17.11
N LYS A 18 23.33 -7.93 -18.14
CA LYS A 18 24.72 -8.40 -18.01
C LYS A 18 25.65 -7.30 -17.52
N SER A 19 25.51 -6.08 -18.03
CA SER A 19 26.38 -4.93 -17.65
C SER A 19 26.23 -4.53 -16.18
N VAL A 20 25.06 -4.69 -15.60
CA VAL A 20 24.85 -4.47 -14.15
C VAL A 20 25.17 -5.69 -13.31
N GLY A 21 25.65 -6.76 -13.93
CA GLY A 21 26.20 -7.95 -13.24
C GLY A 21 25.21 -9.07 -13.03
N ILE A 22 24.08 -9.12 -13.74
CA ILE A 22 23.23 -10.32 -13.79
C ILE A 22 23.91 -11.37 -14.67
N SER A 23 23.96 -12.60 -14.22
CA SER A 23 24.69 -13.70 -14.83
C SER A 23 23.93 -15.03 -14.78
N ARG A 24 24.48 -16.06 -15.42
CA ARG A 24 23.92 -17.41 -15.37
C ARG A 24 23.79 -17.90 -13.93
N ASP A 25 22.73 -18.66 -13.70
CA ASP A 25 22.40 -19.34 -12.45
C ASP A 25 22.08 -18.38 -11.27
N ASP A 26 21.98 -17.07 -11.53
CA ASP A 26 21.58 -16.10 -10.50
C ASP A 26 20.13 -16.32 -10.04
N ILE A 27 19.88 -16.00 -8.78
CA ILE A 27 18.53 -15.87 -8.21
C ILE A 27 18.22 -14.37 -8.10
N VAL A 28 17.32 -13.88 -8.96
CA VAL A 28 17.12 -12.44 -9.15
C VAL A 28 15.76 -12.00 -8.64
N MET A 29 15.73 -11.13 -7.63
CA MET A 29 14.49 -10.43 -7.22
C MET A 29 14.34 -9.16 -8.03
N VAL A 30 13.20 -9.01 -8.71
CA VAL A 30 12.95 -7.95 -9.69
C VAL A 30 11.87 -7.00 -9.20
N HIS A 31 12.20 -5.73 -9.00
CA HIS A 31 11.24 -4.64 -8.87
C HIS A 31 11.15 -3.88 -10.18
N SER A 32 9.94 -3.49 -10.63
CA SER A 32 9.79 -2.90 -11.95
C SER A 32 8.79 -1.74 -12.02
N GLY A 33 9.07 -0.80 -12.91
CA GLY A 33 8.18 0.28 -13.32
C GLY A 33 8.27 0.46 -14.83
N LEU A 34 7.67 -0.47 -15.60
CA LEU A 34 7.89 -0.62 -17.03
C LEU A 34 7.51 0.60 -17.86
N SER A 35 6.53 1.39 -17.44
CA SER A 35 6.11 2.62 -18.12
C SER A 35 7.23 3.67 -18.26
N ARG A 36 8.30 3.54 -17.47
CA ARG A 36 9.43 4.47 -17.48
C ARG A 36 10.56 4.11 -18.44
N LEU A 37 10.51 2.90 -19.05
CA LEU A 37 11.60 2.42 -19.92
C LEU A 37 11.62 3.07 -21.31
N GLY A 38 10.49 3.52 -21.82
CA GLY A 38 10.35 3.99 -23.19
C GLY A 38 9.65 2.96 -24.08
N VAL A 39 10.07 2.82 -25.34
CA VAL A 39 9.39 1.98 -26.33
C VAL A 39 10.28 0.81 -26.74
N LEU A 40 9.80 -0.41 -26.54
CA LEU A 40 10.42 -1.61 -27.09
C LEU A 40 10.12 -1.71 -28.58
N MET A 41 11.17 -1.92 -29.39
CA MET A 41 11.08 -1.86 -30.89
C MET A 41 10.37 -3.06 -31.54
N GLN A 42 10.03 -4.10 -30.79
CA GLN A 42 9.54 -5.37 -31.32
C GLN A 42 8.01 -5.43 -31.56
N GLY A 43 7.37 -4.30 -31.79
CA GLY A 43 5.95 -4.30 -32.18
C GLY A 43 4.99 -4.75 -31.06
N ILE A 44 5.29 -4.41 -29.82
CA ILE A 44 4.49 -4.73 -28.61
C ILE A 44 3.07 -4.15 -28.75
N LYS A 45 2.07 -4.99 -28.55
CA LYS A 45 0.65 -4.64 -28.68
C LYS A 45 0.00 -4.27 -27.33
N ASN A 46 0.49 -4.84 -26.25
CA ASN A 46 -0.08 -4.66 -24.90
C ASN A 46 0.98 -4.81 -23.78
N ALA A 47 0.58 -4.55 -22.55
CA ALA A 47 1.46 -4.58 -21.40
C ALA A 47 1.93 -6.00 -21.01
N ASP A 48 1.15 -7.02 -21.31
CA ASP A 48 1.52 -8.42 -21.03
C ASP A 48 2.61 -8.89 -21.98
N GLU A 49 2.54 -8.52 -23.26
CA GLU A 49 3.62 -8.79 -24.22
C GLU A 49 4.93 -8.10 -23.83
N LEU A 50 4.87 -6.87 -23.29
CA LEU A 50 6.04 -6.20 -22.76
C LEU A 50 6.63 -6.96 -21.56
N SER A 51 5.76 -7.41 -20.65
CA SER A 51 6.16 -8.19 -19.49
C SER A 51 6.79 -9.53 -19.89
N ASP A 52 6.22 -10.21 -20.87
CA ASP A 52 6.76 -11.46 -21.43
C ASP A 52 8.15 -11.26 -22.06
N ASN A 53 8.35 -10.21 -22.83
CA ASN A 53 9.66 -9.90 -23.42
C ASN A 53 10.73 -9.62 -22.34
N ILE A 54 10.38 -8.93 -21.28
CA ILE A 54 11.30 -8.68 -20.17
C ILE A 54 11.60 -9.98 -19.42
N LEU A 55 10.61 -10.83 -19.19
CA LEU A 55 10.79 -12.14 -18.59
C LEU A 55 11.72 -13.01 -19.43
N LYS A 56 11.50 -13.10 -20.75
CA LYS A 56 12.36 -13.83 -21.67
C LYS A 56 13.78 -13.30 -21.70
N ALA A 57 13.96 -11.98 -21.72
CA ALA A 57 15.31 -11.38 -21.65
C ALA A 57 16.05 -11.76 -20.36
N LEU A 58 15.35 -11.76 -19.22
CA LEU A 58 15.94 -12.22 -17.95
C LEU A 58 16.27 -13.70 -17.99
N GLN A 59 15.35 -14.55 -18.47
CA GLN A 59 15.56 -16.01 -18.58
C GLN A 59 16.75 -16.32 -19.51
N ASN A 60 16.91 -15.60 -20.61
CA ASN A 60 18.06 -15.76 -21.52
C ASN A 60 19.39 -15.44 -20.83
N VAL A 61 19.41 -14.47 -19.93
CA VAL A 61 20.62 -14.08 -19.21
C VAL A 61 20.96 -15.05 -18.08
N ILE A 62 19.96 -15.43 -17.26
CA ILE A 62 20.21 -16.29 -16.10
C ILE A 62 20.25 -17.79 -16.44
N GLY A 63 19.68 -18.17 -17.59
CA GLY A 63 19.62 -19.58 -18.03
C GLY A 63 18.62 -20.43 -17.24
N SER A 64 18.57 -21.72 -17.55
CA SER A 64 17.60 -22.68 -16.98
C SER A 64 17.80 -22.96 -15.49
N ASN A 65 18.99 -22.78 -14.96
CA ASN A 65 19.28 -22.96 -13.52
C ASN A 65 19.01 -21.70 -12.70
N GLY A 66 18.79 -20.54 -13.36
CA GLY A 66 18.44 -19.30 -12.70
C GLY A 66 17.02 -19.29 -12.15
N THR A 67 16.74 -18.41 -11.22
CA THR A 67 15.40 -18.24 -10.65
C THR A 67 15.04 -16.76 -10.60
N ILE A 68 13.85 -16.41 -11.08
CA ILE A 68 13.31 -15.05 -11.02
C ILE A 68 12.29 -14.98 -9.90
N VAL A 69 12.36 -13.92 -9.08
CA VAL A 69 11.42 -13.63 -8.01
C VAL A 69 10.86 -12.23 -8.22
N VAL A 70 9.57 -12.06 -8.03
CA VAL A 70 8.93 -10.73 -8.07
C VAL A 70 8.15 -10.47 -6.78
N PRO A 71 8.09 -9.22 -6.31
CA PRO A 71 7.20 -8.85 -5.22
C PRO A 71 5.74 -8.94 -5.68
N THR A 72 4.89 -9.56 -4.88
CA THR A 72 3.43 -9.63 -5.09
C THR A 72 2.68 -9.16 -3.85
N PHE A 73 3.19 -8.11 -3.21
CA PHE A 73 2.70 -7.58 -1.94
C PHE A 73 1.25 -7.15 -2.01
N THR A 74 0.46 -7.53 -1.03
CA THR A 74 -0.97 -7.23 -0.98
C THR A 74 -1.37 -6.42 0.24
N TYR A 75 -0.63 -6.55 1.34
CA TYR A 75 -0.96 -5.98 2.64
C TYR A 75 -2.35 -6.39 3.17
N SER A 76 -2.91 -7.48 2.66
CA SER A 76 -4.28 -7.94 2.92
C SER A 76 -4.61 -8.04 4.41
N LEU A 77 -3.69 -8.59 5.21
CA LEU A 77 -3.92 -8.73 6.65
C LEU A 77 -3.99 -7.38 7.37
N GLY A 78 -3.24 -6.39 6.89
CA GLY A 78 -3.28 -5.01 7.41
C GLY A 78 -4.58 -4.29 7.10
N SER A 79 -5.25 -4.66 6.01
CA SER A 79 -6.54 -4.15 5.56
C SER A 79 -7.73 -4.97 6.08
N GLY A 80 -7.48 -6.03 6.86
CA GLY A 80 -8.53 -6.94 7.35
C GLY A 80 -9.09 -7.88 6.28
N GLU A 81 -8.41 -8.01 5.14
CA GLU A 81 -8.81 -8.84 4.02
C GLU A 81 -8.22 -10.25 4.12
N ILE A 82 -8.91 -11.24 3.54
CA ILE A 82 -8.40 -12.60 3.44
C ILE A 82 -7.39 -12.66 2.28
N TYR A 83 -6.18 -13.06 2.56
CA TYR A 83 -5.18 -13.30 1.52
C TYR A 83 -5.33 -14.70 0.93
N ASP A 84 -5.42 -14.76 -0.38
CA ASP A 84 -5.43 -15.99 -1.17
C ASP A 84 -4.34 -15.89 -2.26
N PRO A 85 -3.30 -16.73 -2.24
CA PRO A 85 -2.21 -16.64 -3.21
C PRO A 85 -2.64 -16.91 -4.65
N GLN A 86 -3.79 -17.57 -4.84
CA GLN A 86 -4.30 -17.92 -6.17
C GLN A 86 -5.16 -16.81 -6.80
N THR A 87 -5.75 -15.93 -5.99
CA THR A 87 -6.74 -14.98 -6.49
C THR A 87 -6.51 -13.54 -6.09
N THR A 88 -5.74 -13.27 -5.00
CA THR A 88 -5.55 -11.89 -4.53
C THR A 88 -4.61 -11.11 -5.46
N PRO A 89 -5.07 -10.03 -6.12
CA PRO A 89 -4.25 -9.22 -7.00
C PRO A 89 -3.22 -8.40 -6.21
N CYS A 90 -2.16 -7.93 -6.90
CA CYS A 90 -1.10 -7.10 -6.31
C CYS A 90 -0.84 -5.80 -7.12
N PRO A 91 -1.86 -4.99 -7.43
CA PRO A 91 -1.77 -3.88 -8.38
C PRO A 91 -0.71 -2.83 -7.98
N LEU A 92 -0.41 -2.69 -6.70
CA LEU A 92 0.62 -1.77 -6.20
C LEU A 92 2.04 -2.17 -6.62
N MET A 93 2.25 -3.45 -7.01
CA MET A 93 3.57 -3.95 -7.43
C MET A 93 3.82 -3.76 -8.92
N GLY A 94 2.85 -3.23 -9.65
CA GLY A 94 2.94 -2.91 -11.06
C GLY A 94 2.68 -4.08 -12.02
N GLN A 95 2.64 -3.74 -13.30
CA GLN A 95 2.21 -4.63 -14.37
C GLN A 95 3.04 -5.93 -14.48
N PHE A 96 4.36 -5.85 -14.30
CA PHE A 96 5.21 -7.03 -14.41
C PHE A 96 4.90 -8.06 -13.32
N SER A 97 4.72 -7.61 -12.08
CA SER A 97 4.34 -8.48 -10.97
C SER A 97 2.96 -9.09 -11.18
N GLU A 98 1.99 -8.27 -11.64
CA GLU A 98 0.62 -8.74 -11.95
C GLU A 98 0.61 -9.77 -13.08
N TYR A 99 1.40 -9.61 -14.11
CA TYR A 99 1.58 -10.58 -15.19
C TYR A 99 2.23 -11.87 -14.66
N PHE A 100 3.35 -11.74 -13.95
CA PHE A 100 4.24 -12.83 -13.57
C PHE A 100 3.56 -13.89 -12.68
N TRP A 101 2.85 -13.45 -11.62
CA TRP A 101 2.25 -14.40 -10.68
C TRP A 101 1.08 -15.20 -11.26
N ARG A 102 0.52 -14.77 -12.40
CA ARG A 102 -0.57 -15.48 -13.11
C ARG A 102 -0.07 -16.57 -14.06
N LEU A 103 1.22 -16.64 -14.28
CA LEU A 103 1.81 -17.69 -15.12
C LEU A 103 1.69 -19.04 -14.43
N LEU A 104 1.43 -20.11 -15.21
CA LEU A 104 1.19 -21.46 -14.67
C LEU A 104 2.37 -22.01 -13.89
N GLU A 105 3.60 -21.68 -14.30
CA GLU A 105 4.83 -22.08 -13.65
C GLU A 105 5.17 -21.26 -12.40
N ALA A 106 4.48 -20.16 -12.16
CA ALA A 106 4.77 -19.28 -11.02
C ALA A 106 4.26 -19.90 -9.71
N LYS A 107 5.16 -19.97 -8.74
CA LYS A 107 4.81 -20.30 -7.35
C LYS A 107 4.65 -19.02 -6.57
N ARG A 108 3.62 -18.88 -5.72
CA ARG A 108 3.39 -17.69 -4.90
C ARG A 108 3.34 -18.03 -3.41
N SER A 109 3.99 -17.21 -2.59
CA SER A 109 4.10 -17.44 -1.14
C SER A 109 2.84 -17.06 -0.38
N LEU A 110 2.67 -17.62 0.83
CA LEU A 110 1.55 -17.40 1.73
C LEU A 110 1.76 -16.21 2.70
N ASP A 111 2.75 -15.34 2.47
CA ASP A 111 2.91 -14.11 3.27
C ASP A 111 1.77 -13.12 2.94
N PRO A 112 0.89 -12.76 3.90
CA PRO A 112 -0.28 -11.93 3.63
C PRO A 112 0.02 -10.43 3.56
N PHE A 113 1.28 -10.04 3.74
CA PHE A 113 1.77 -8.67 3.56
C PHE A 113 2.70 -8.58 2.36
N LEU A 114 3.78 -9.37 2.38
CA LEU A 114 4.89 -9.27 1.45
C LEU A 114 5.08 -10.58 0.67
N SER A 115 3.98 -11.11 0.12
CA SER A 115 4.07 -12.28 -0.75
C SER A 115 5.01 -12.05 -1.92
N VAL A 116 5.69 -13.10 -2.34
CA VAL A 116 6.52 -13.10 -3.54
C VAL A 116 6.07 -14.21 -4.47
N ALA A 117 6.27 -14.03 -5.78
CA ALA A 117 6.13 -15.10 -6.74
C ALA A 117 7.48 -15.42 -7.36
N ALA A 118 7.71 -16.70 -7.66
CA ALA A 118 8.99 -17.17 -8.21
C ALA A 118 8.79 -18.19 -9.34
N ILE A 119 9.67 -18.13 -10.34
CA ILE A 119 9.79 -19.07 -11.45
C ILE A 119 11.25 -19.52 -11.55
N GLY A 120 11.49 -20.81 -11.62
CA GLY A 120 12.81 -21.44 -11.73
C GLY A 120 13.03 -22.53 -10.69
N PRO A 121 14.20 -23.19 -10.70
CA PRO A 121 14.48 -24.38 -9.87
C PRO A 121 14.38 -24.15 -8.36
N ARG A 122 14.57 -22.90 -7.88
CA ARG A 122 14.49 -22.55 -6.46
C ARG A 122 13.13 -21.98 -6.06
N ALA A 123 12.11 -21.98 -6.94
CA ALA A 123 10.81 -21.36 -6.69
C ALA A 123 10.11 -21.92 -5.45
N ASP A 124 10.04 -23.25 -5.28
CA ASP A 124 9.41 -23.89 -4.12
C ASP A 124 10.11 -23.50 -2.81
N GLU A 125 11.43 -23.49 -2.79
CA GLU A 125 12.20 -23.08 -1.61
C GLU A 125 11.96 -21.62 -1.25
N LEU A 126 11.94 -20.71 -2.23
CA LEU A 126 11.80 -19.29 -2.01
C LEU A 126 10.38 -18.89 -1.57
N THR A 127 9.35 -19.56 -2.10
CA THR A 127 7.95 -19.26 -1.78
C THR A 127 7.42 -19.98 -0.55
N LYS A 128 8.17 -20.96 -0.02
CA LYS A 128 7.83 -21.66 1.22
C LYS A 128 7.80 -20.68 2.38
N VAL A 129 6.71 -20.65 3.13
CA VAL A 129 6.63 -19.92 4.41
C VAL A 129 7.16 -20.80 5.52
N VAL A 130 8.18 -20.34 6.21
CA VAL A 130 8.86 -21.04 7.32
C VAL A 130 8.50 -20.39 8.66
N ALA A 131 8.34 -19.06 8.69
CA ALA A 131 7.98 -18.32 9.88
C ALA A 131 6.86 -17.31 9.57
N ASN A 132 6.02 -17.04 10.54
CA ASN A 132 4.90 -16.09 10.41
C ASN A 132 5.37 -14.64 10.60
N THR A 133 6.34 -14.24 9.79
CA THR A 133 6.90 -12.87 9.79
C THR A 133 7.35 -12.48 8.40
N SER A 134 7.16 -11.20 8.06
CA SER A 134 7.56 -10.69 6.74
C SER A 134 9.04 -10.28 6.68
N PHE A 135 9.67 -9.89 7.79
CA PHE A 135 11.06 -9.43 7.81
C PHE A 135 11.98 -10.14 8.82
N GLY A 136 11.43 -10.79 9.85
CA GLY A 136 12.21 -11.43 10.90
C GLY A 136 12.95 -12.68 10.43
N LYS A 137 13.59 -13.36 11.38
CA LYS A 137 14.30 -14.62 11.15
C LYS A 137 13.41 -15.64 10.42
N ASP A 138 14.00 -16.32 9.45
CA ASP A 138 13.36 -17.34 8.59
C ASP A 138 12.22 -16.78 7.67
N SER A 139 12.02 -15.45 7.60
CA SER A 139 11.19 -14.81 6.58
C SER A 139 11.78 -15.04 5.17
N PHE A 140 11.00 -14.71 4.13
CA PHE A 140 11.51 -14.73 2.76
C PHE A 140 12.79 -13.89 2.63
N PHE A 141 12.80 -12.65 3.12
CA PHE A 141 13.96 -11.75 2.96
C PHE A 141 15.19 -12.22 3.74
N ASP A 142 15.02 -12.80 4.92
CA ASP A 142 16.12 -13.35 5.71
C ASP A 142 16.76 -14.53 4.97
N ARG A 143 15.95 -15.48 4.47
CA ARG A 143 16.43 -16.64 3.72
C ARG A 143 17.06 -16.24 2.39
N PHE A 144 16.42 -15.31 1.65
CA PHE A 144 16.92 -14.78 0.40
C PHE A 144 18.28 -14.08 0.56
N THR A 145 18.46 -13.36 1.67
CA THR A 145 19.73 -12.71 1.99
C THR A 145 20.86 -13.70 2.31
N LYS A 146 20.52 -14.80 2.99
CA LYS A 146 21.50 -15.84 3.35
C LYS A 146 21.84 -16.81 2.22
N MET A 147 21.00 -16.84 1.20
CA MET A 147 21.16 -17.71 0.04
C MET A 147 22.27 -17.17 -0.88
N GLY A 148 23.15 -18.05 -1.38
CA GLY A 148 24.18 -17.67 -2.35
C GLY A 148 23.59 -17.32 -3.73
N GLY A 149 24.26 -16.45 -4.47
CA GLY A 149 23.88 -16.10 -5.85
C GLY A 149 22.65 -15.17 -5.96
N THR A 150 22.17 -14.62 -4.85
CA THR A 150 21.02 -13.73 -4.85
C THR A 150 21.38 -12.31 -5.29
N LYS A 151 20.56 -11.77 -6.17
CA LYS A 151 20.67 -10.42 -6.71
C LYS A 151 19.36 -9.68 -6.59
N LEU A 152 19.46 -8.39 -6.35
CA LEU A 152 18.35 -7.46 -6.45
C LEU A 152 18.49 -6.70 -7.76
N LEU A 153 17.43 -6.62 -8.54
CA LEU A 153 17.35 -5.92 -9.81
C LEU A 153 16.16 -4.96 -9.78
N THR A 154 16.38 -3.71 -10.18
CA THR A 154 15.27 -2.79 -10.46
C THR A 154 15.28 -2.41 -11.93
N ILE A 155 14.09 -2.35 -12.52
CA ILE A 155 13.88 -2.05 -13.94
C ILE A 155 12.94 -0.85 -14.05
N GLY A 156 13.48 0.33 -14.43
CA GLY A 156 12.69 1.55 -14.57
C GLY A 156 12.21 2.17 -13.27
N VAL A 157 12.68 1.69 -12.12
CA VAL A 157 12.45 2.28 -10.80
C VAL A 157 13.77 2.39 -10.04
N GLU A 158 13.85 3.39 -9.17
CA GLU A 158 15.00 3.58 -8.29
C GLU A 158 15.09 2.44 -7.26
N LEU A 159 16.29 2.05 -6.89
CA LEU A 159 16.52 0.97 -5.93
C LEU A 159 16.05 1.34 -4.51
N GLU A 160 15.81 2.61 -4.23
CA GLU A 160 15.20 3.08 -2.99
C GLU A 160 13.78 2.51 -2.76
N TRP A 161 13.11 2.01 -3.81
CA TRP A 161 11.82 1.32 -3.71
C TRP A 161 11.94 -0.16 -3.32
N ALA A 162 13.16 -0.66 -3.19
CA ALA A 162 13.39 -2.06 -2.87
C ALA A 162 13.15 -2.34 -1.37
N THR A 163 12.14 -3.12 -1.10
CA THR A 163 11.65 -3.46 0.24
C THR A 163 12.67 -4.16 1.13
N ILE A 164 13.71 -4.77 0.54
CA ILE A 164 14.73 -5.56 1.28
C ILE A 164 15.45 -4.74 2.37
N LEU A 165 15.57 -3.43 2.23
CA LEU A 165 16.14 -2.57 3.26
C LEU A 165 15.38 -2.64 4.58
N HIS A 166 14.08 -2.85 4.55
CA HIS A 166 13.28 -3.06 5.77
C HIS A 166 13.65 -4.36 6.50
N ALA A 167 14.08 -5.39 5.78
CA ALA A 167 14.62 -6.59 6.43
C ALA A 167 15.96 -6.32 7.13
N TYR A 168 16.80 -5.47 6.54
CA TYR A 168 18.05 -5.06 7.17
C TYR A 168 17.82 -4.13 8.36
N GLU A 169 16.81 -3.27 8.32
CA GLU A 169 16.34 -2.48 9.46
C GLU A 169 15.90 -3.38 10.62
N GLU A 170 15.13 -4.44 10.32
CA GLU A 170 14.70 -5.42 11.32
C GLU A 170 15.86 -6.24 11.88
N ASP A 171 16.81 -6.67 11.05
CA ASP A 171 18.00 -7.41 11.46
C ASP A 171 18.90 -6.55 12.39
N PHE A 172 19.10 -5.28 12.06
CA PHE A 172 19.89 -4.34 12.86
C PHE A 172 19.15 -3.84 14.10
N LYS A 173 17.81 -3.93 14.15
CA LYS A 173 16.94 -3.35 15.19
C LYS A 173 17.05 -1.82 15.24
N VAL A 174 16.83 -1.17 14.09
CA VAL A 174 16.81 0.29 14.03
C VAL A 174 15.76 0.86 15.01
N PRO A 175 16.05 2.00 15.68
CA PRO A 175 15.20 2.49 16.78
C PRO A 175 13.84 3.07 16.33
N HIS A 176 13.67 3.34 15.05
CA HIS A 176 12.46 3.95 14.49
C HIS A 176 11.47 2.94 13.89
N ARG A 177 11.64 1.65 14.20
CA ARG A 177 10.70 0.58 13.83
C ARG A 177 10.47 -0.39 14.98
N TYR A 178 9.33 -1.07 14.95
CA TYR A 178 8.99 -2.08 15.95
C TYR A 178 8.12 -3.19 15.34
N ASN A 179 8.12 -4.35 15.98
CA ASN A 179 7.31 -5.47 15.55
C ASN A 179 5.89 -5.37 16.07
N LYS A 180 4.92 -5.51 15.17
CA LYS A 180 3.49 -5.55 15.50
C LYS A 180 2.89 -6.87 15.05
N PHE A 181 2.00 -7.41 15.90
CA PHE A 181 1.22 -8.60 15.60
C PHE A 181 -0.08 -8.22 14.90
N PHE A 182 -0.38 -8.94 13.83
CA PHE A 182 -1.63 -8.84 13.10
C PHE A 182 -2.32 -10.20 13.12
N VAL A 183 -3.61 -10.22 13.35
CA VAL A 183 -4.44 -11.44 13.36
C VAL A 183 -5.47 -11.33 12.25
N GLY A 184 -5.65 -12.40 11.50
CA GLY A 184 -6.65 -12.44 10.42
C GLY A 184 -6.69 -13.82 9.78
N LYS A 185 -6.99 -13.86 8.48
CA LYS A 185 -7.18 -15.11 7.76
C LYS A 185 -6.39 -15.13 6.46
N ILE A 186 -5.91 -16.32 6.11
CA ILE A 186 -5.41 -16.65 4.76
C ILE A 186 -6.26 -17.79 4.20
N ARG A 187 -6.34 -17.88 2.86
CA ARG A 187 -6.93 -19.03 2.18
C ARG A 187 -5.83 -19.90 1.59
N LYS A 188 -5.90 -21.18 1.87
CA LYS A 188 -5.01 -22.20 1.33
C LYS A 188 -5.85 -23.40 0.93
N ASN A 189 -5.71 -23.87 -0.32
CA ASN A 189 -6.48 -24.99 -0.86
C ASN A 189 -8.00 -24.85 -0.60
N ASN A 190 -8.55 -23.68 -0.91
CA ASN A 190 -9.97 -23.31 -0.70
C ASN A 190 -10.45 -23.33 0.77
N THR A 191 -9.54 -23.49 1.73
CA THR A 191 -9.86 -23.49 3.16
C THR A 191 -9.28 -22.26 3.84
N GLU A 192 -10.09 -21.63 4.69
CA GLU A 192 -9.64 -20.46 5.48
C GLU A 192 -8.96 -20.91 6.76
N HIS A 193 -7.79 -20.32 7.02
CA HIS A 193 -7.01 -20.55 8.23
C HIS A 193 -6.81 -19.24 8.98
N LYS A 194 -7.12 -19.23 10.26
CA LYS A 194 -6.73 -18.13 11.16
C LYS A 194 -5.22 -18.14 11.35
N ILE A 195 -4.60 -16.98 11.25
CA ILE A 195 -3.18 -16.81 11.44
C ILE A 195 -2.87 -15.61 12.32
N SER A 196 -1.71 -15.63 12.96
CA SER A 196 -1.05 -14.46 13.54
C SER A 196 0.24 -14.21 12.79
N TRP A 197 0.53 -12.96 12.45
CA TRP A 197 1.65 -12.58 11.62
C TRP A 197 2.39 -11.39 12.20
N ILE A 198 3.71 -11.42 12.18
CA ILE A 198 4.55 -10.32 12.63
C ILE A 198 4.95 -9.47 11.42
N TYR A 199 4.71 -8.17 11.53
CA TYR A 199 5.16 -7.20 10.55
C TYR A 199 5.92 -6.07 11.25
N ASN A 200 7.10 -5.72 10.75
CA ASN A 200 7.91 -4.65 11.28
C ASN A 200 7.39 -3.30 10.76
N VAL A 201 6.76 -2.53 11.65
CA VAL A 201 6.11 -1.26 11.33
C VAL A 201 6.92 -0.08 11.87
N ARG A 202 6.65 1.10 11.33
CA ARG A 202 7.12 2.37 11.92
C ARG A 202 6.05 3.00 12.81
N PRO A 203 6.41 3.77 13.82
CA PRO A 203 5.45 4.65 14.50
C PRO A 203 4.91 5.71 13.52
N TYR A 204 3.70 6.16 13.75
CA TYR A 204 3.01 7.10 12.85
C TYR A 204 3.42 8.55 13.12
N VAL A 205 4.74 8.79 13.13
CA VAL A 205 5.36 10.13 13.28
C VAL A 205 6.19 10.46 12.04
N SER A 206 6.22 11.72 11.63
CA SER A 206 6.91 12.17 10.42
C SER A 206 8.39 11.80 10.39
N ASN A 207 9.07 11.90 11.54
CA ASN A 207 10.49 11.57 11.68
C ASN A 207 10.83 10.12 11.31
N ALA A 208 9.87 9.18 11.50
CA ALA A 208 10.04 7.76 11.21
C ALA A 208 9.59 7.38 9.78
N TYR A 209 9.21 8.34 8.92
CA TYR A 209 8.91 8.04 7.52
C TYR A 209 10.15 7.48 6.82
N PRO A 210 10.00 6.39 6.04
CA PRO A 210 11.14 5.78 5.36
C PRO A 210 11.64 6.70 4.24
N THR A 211 12.97 6.76 4.11
CA THR A 211 13.66 7.33 2.97
C THR A 211 14.93 6.54 2.72
N PHE A 212 15.00 5.82 1.62
CA PHE A 212 16.17 5.01 1.30
C PHE A 212 17.13 5.72 0.36
N LYS A 213 16.80 6.95 -0.04
CA LYS A 213 17.62 7.71 -1.00
C LYS A 213 19.06 7.89 -0.54
N VAL A 214 19.28 8.32 0.70
CA VAL A 214 20.62 8.60 1.22
C VAL A 214 21.50 7.35 1.23
N ILE A 215 21.01 6.23 1.70
CA ILE A 215 21.77 4.98 1.76
C ILE A 215 21.99 4.39 0.36
N THR A 216 21.00 4.51 -0.53
CA THR A 216 21.07 4.04 -1.93
C THR A 216 22.09 4.87 -2.73
N ASP A 217 22.04 6.21 -2.64
CA ASP A 217 23.02 7.09 -3.31
C ASP A 217 24.45 6.79 -2.87
N LYS A 218 24.67 6.54 -1.58
CA LYS A 218 25.98 6.13 -1.06
C LYS A 218 26.44 4.78 -1.63
N ALA A 219 25.51 3.81 -1.72
CA ALA A 219 25.83 2.48 -2.27
C ALA A 219 26.17 2.56 -3.76
N ILE A 220 25.46 3.39 -4.53
CA ILE A 220 25.78 3.65 -5.94
C ILE A 220 27.17 4.29 -6.05
N LYS A 221 27.44 5.32 -5.27
CA LYS A 221 28.76 6.03 -5.28
C LYS A 221 29.93 5.11 -4.93
N GLN A 222 29.71 4.10 -4.10
CA GLN A 222 30.73 3.12 -3.71
C GLN A 222 30.78 1.89 -4.65
N GLY A 223 29.97 1.83 -5.71
CA GLY A 223 29.94 0.73 -6.65
C GLY A 223 29.29 -0.57 -6.13
N ILE A 224 28.65 -0.52 -4.95
CA ILE A 224 27.87 -1.63 -4.40
C ILE A 224 26.62 -1.89 -5.27
N ILE A 225 26.00 -0.81 -5.73
CA ILE A 225 24.91 -0.84 -6.71
C ILE A 225 25.47 -0.45 -8.06
N LYS A 226 25.33 -1.35 -9.03
CA LYS A 226 25.66 -1.08 -10.43
C LYS A 226 24.45 -0.50 -11.14
N THR A 227 24.70 0.42 -12.06
CA THR A 227 23.67 1.17 -12.76
C THR A 227 23.90 1.16 -14.26
N ALA A 228 22.85 0.99 -15.04
CA ALA A 228 22.87 1.16 -16.49
C ALA A 228 21.58 1.85 -16.95
N THR A 229 21.61 2.41 -18.16
CA THR A 229 20.44 3.07 -18.78
C THR A 229 19.95 2.28 -19.96
N ILE A 230 18.63 2.25 -20.15
CA ILE A 230 17.99 1.62 -21.31
C ILE A 230 16.75 2.42 -21.72
N GLY A 231 16.68 2.79 -22.99
CA GLY A 231 15.60 3.66 -23.46
C GLY A 231 15.60 4.99 -22.70
N LYS A 232 14.54 5.23 -21.91
CA LYS A 232 14.42 6.37 -21.00
C LYS A 232 14.59 6.01 -19.53
N GLY A 233 14.73 4.72 -19.26
CA GLY A 233 14.75 4.17 -17.91
C GLY A 233 16.14 3.89 -17.41
N ILE A 234 16.17 3.58 -16.12
CA ILE A 234 17.37 3.19 -15.39
C ILE A 234 17.21 1.75 -14.91
N ILE A 235 18.29 1.02 -14.85
CA ILE A 235 18.38 -0.32 -14.29
C ILE A 235 19.46 -0.28 -13.23
N HIS A 236 19.11 -0.80 -12.04
CA HIS A 236 20.09 -0.99 -10.96
C HIS A 236 20.14 -2.46 -10.60
N ALA A 237 21.33 -2.94 -10.25
CA ALA A 237 21.48 -4.27 -9.65
C ALA A 237 22.55 -4.26 -8.56
N THR A 238 22.38 -5.16 -7.60
CA THR A 238 23.34 -5.40 -6.52
C THR A 238 23.29 -6.82 -6.04
N LYS A 239 24.40 -7.35 -5.54
CA LYS A 239 24.39 -8.59 -4.76
C LYS A 239 23.77 -8.34 -3.40
N VAL A 240 22.82 -9.17 -3.02
CA VAL A 240 22.04 -8.99 -1.78
C VAL A 240 22.94 -9.00 -0.55
N SER A 241 23.91 -9.91 -0.49
CA SER A 241 24.85 -9.98 0.63
C SER A 241 25.74 -8.74 0.76
N GLU A 242 26.30 -8.24 -0.36
CA GLU A 242 27.14 -7.03 -0.36
C GLU A 242 26.32 -5.80 0.07
N TYR A 243 25.09 -5.69 -0.40
CA TYR A 243 24.20 -4.58 -0.03
C TYR A 243 23.79 -4.62 1.44
N ARG A 244 23.52 -5.85 1.98
CA ARG A 244 23.27 -6.03 3.41
C ARG A 244 24.46 -5.58 4.26
N ASP A 245 25.66 -6.07 3.94
CA ASP A 245 26.86 -5.74 4.72
C ASP A 245 27.15 -4.25 4.71
N PHE A 246 26.95 -3.62 3.55
CA PHE A 246 27.03 -2.17 3.41
C PHE A 246 25.97 -1.46 4.29
N ALA A 247 24.71 -1.88 4.21
CA ALA A 247 23.63 -1.28 4.98
C ALA A 247 23.88 -1.39 6.49
N LEU A 248 24.29 -2.56 6.98
CA LEU A 248 24.61 -2.75 8.41
C LEU A 248 25.79 -1.85 8.87
N LYS A 249 26.79 -1.62 8.02
CA LYS A 249 27.87 -0.66 8.31
C LYS A 249 27.34 0.79 8.43
N GLU A 250 26.44 1.18 7.54
CA GLU A 250 25.85 2.51 7.58
C GLU A 250 24.88 2.67 8.77
N PHE A 251 24.13 1.66 9.16
CA PHE A 251 23.29 1.66 10.36
C PHE A 251 24.11 1.81 11.65
N LYS A 252 25.29 1.18 11.73
CA LYS A 252 26.21 1.38 12.88
C LYS A 252 26.64 2.83 13.04
N LYS A 253 26.84 3.55 11.92
CA LYS A 253 27.20 4.98 11.92
C LYS A 253 26.01 5.87 12.24
N ASN A 254 24.87 5.57 11.62
CA ASN A 254 23.63 6.31 11.79
C ASN A 254 22.41 5.38 11.65
N PRO A 255 21.83 4.90 12.75
CA PRO A 255 20.66 4.02 12.72
C PRO A 255 19.37 4.70 12.22
N TRP A 256 19.41 6.01 11.96
CA TRP A 256 18.32 6.79 11.37
C TRP A 256 18.53 7.09 9.88
N ILE A 257 19.53 6.55 9.23
CA ILE A 257 19.87 6.85 7.83
C ILE A 257 18.74 6.50 6.84
N THR A 258 17.84 5.60 7.24
CA THR A 258 16.68 5.15 6.45
C THR A 258 15.37 5.81 6.87
N ALA A 259 15.42 6.81 7.73
CA ALA A 259 14.28 7.62 8.12
C ALA A 259 14.50 9.10 7.76
N VAL A 260 13.41 9.81 7.52
CA VAL A 260 13.45 11.26 7.19
C VAL A 260 14.14 12.05 8.28
N GLY A 261 13.97 11.64 9.57
CA GLY A 261 14.58 12.32 10.69
C GLY A 261 14.00 13.72 10.95
N PRO A 262 14.68 14.51 11.76
CA PRO A 262 15.84 14.15 12.58
C PRO A 262 15.54 13.09 13.64
N LYS A 263 16.60 12.51 14.22
CA LYS A 263 16.49 11.63 15.38
C LYS A 263 15.65 12.29 16.47
N CYS A 264 14.67 11.58 16.99
CA CYS A 264 13.79 12.08 18.06
C CYS A 264 13.46 10.98 19.06
N ASP A 265 12.96 11.38 20.22
CA ASP A 265 12.29 10.46 21.14
C ASP A 265 10.92 10.10 20.54
N LEU A 266 10.85 8.88 20.01
CA LEU A 266 9.64 8.38 19.32
C LEU A 266 8.45 8.24 20.27
N VAL A 267 8.68 7.87 21.51
CA VAL A 267 7.60 7.74 22.50
C VAL A 267 6.99 9.12 22.77
N LYS A 268 7.85 10.13 22.98
CA LYS A 268 7.39 11.51 23.15
C LYS A 268 6.73 12.07 21.90
N ALA A 269 7.29 11.81 20.71
CA ALA A 269 6.74 12.26 19.44
C ALA A 269 5.38 11.61 19.14
N GLU A 270 5.22 10.32 19.42
CA GLU A 270 3.95 9.63 19.26
C GLU A 270 2.90 10.10 20.28
N LYS A 271 3.28 10.35 21.52
CA LYS A 271 2.43 10.98 22.52
C LYS A 271 1.95 12.36 22.10
N LEU A 272 2.83 13.19 21.54
CA LEU A 272 2.45 14.49 21.00
C LEU A 272 1.50 14.37 19.82
N ARG A 273 1.70 13.40 18.92
CA ARG A 273 0.84 13.15 17.76
C ARG A 273 -0.54 12.62 18.18
N THR A 274 -0.58 11.67 19.09
CA THR A 274 -1.84 11.07 19.56
C THR A 274 -2.61 12.01 20.47
N GLY A 275 -2.02 13.18 20.78
CA GLY A 275 -2.65 14.09 21.72
C GLY A 275 -2.79 13.45 23.09
N GLU A 276 -1.85 12.57 23.49
CA GLU A 276 -1.62 12.27 24.90
C GLU A 276 -1.08 13.53 25.63
N GLN A 277 -1.72 14.67 25.49
CA GLN A 277 -2.10 15.39 26.69
C GLN A 277 -2.77 14.31 27.51
N LYS A 278 -2.33 14.10 28.74
CA LYS A 278 -3.15 13.41 29.73
C LYS A 278 -4.50 14.10 29.71
N PHE A 279 -5.40 13.67 28.85
CA PHE A 279 -6.79 13.78 29.16
C PHE A 279 -6.88 12.92 30.41
N ASP A 280 -7.05 13.54 31.55
CA ASP A 280 -7.58 12.89 32.73
C ASP A 280 -9.03 12.50 32.38
N ILE A 281 -9.12 11.56 31.41
CA ILE A 281 -10.36 10.98 30.97
C ILE A 281 -10.56 9.80 31.92
N ASN A 282 -10.98 10.11 33.14
CA ASN A 282 -11.68 9.18 33.99
C ASN A 282 -13.09 8.93 33.41
N LEU A 283 -13.13 8.56 32.11
CA LEU A 283 -14.36 8.18 31.43
C LEU A 283 -14.69 6.77 31.86
N LYS A 284 -15.69 6.63 32.71
CA LYS A 284 -16.37 5.34 32.88
C LYS A 284 -16.97 4.95 31.52
N SER A 285 -17.08 3.67 31.25
CA SER A 285 -17.65 3.14 29.99
C SER A 285 -19.05 3.75 29.69
N THR A 286 -19.86 4.03 30.74
CA THR A 286 -21.13 4.76 30.66
C THR A 286 -21.01 6.13 30.04
N ASP A 287 -19.94 6.87 30.30
CA ASP A 287 -19.76 8.24 29.79
C ASP A 287 -19.51 8.27 28.27
N ILE A 288 -18.86 7.23 27.74
CA ILE A 288 -18.61 7.11 26.29
C ILE A 288 -19.92 6.76 25.56
N HIS A 289 -20.74 5.89 26.12
CA HIS A 289 -22.04 5.56 25.57
C HIS A 289 -22.99 6.77 25.57
N GLU A 290 -23.07 7.51 26.69
CA GLU A 290 -23.88 8.73 26.77
C GLU A 290 -23.45 9.79 25.73
N LEU A 291 -22.14 9.96 25.50
CA LEU A 291 -21.66 10.87 24.47
C LEU A 291 -21.98 10.34 23.07
N ALA A 292 -21.80 9.04 22.83
CA ALA A 292 -22.16 8.40 21.57
C ALA A 292 -23.66 8.57 21.24
N ASP A 293 -24.53 8.34 22.21
CA ASP A 293 -25.97 8.49 22.07
C ASP A 293 -26.36 9.95 21.73
N LYS A 294 -25.75 10.93 22.40
CA LYS A 294 -25.95 12.35 22.08
C LYS A 294 -25.52 12.73 20.69
N LEU A 295 -24.43 12.11 20.18
CA LEU A 295 -23.88 12.40 18.87
C LEU A 295 -24.58 11.63 17.76
N TYR A 296 -25.14 10.45 18.05
CA TYR A 296 -25.63 9.49 17.05
C TYR A 296 -26.71 10.10 16.13
N ASN A 297 -27.68 10.80 16.69
CA ASN A 297 -28.82 11.35 15.96
C ASN A 297 -28.60 12.76 15.39
N LEU A 298 -27.40 13.34 15.57
CA LEU A 298 -27.13 14.67 15.00
C LEU A 298 -26.85 14.57 13.49
N PRO A 299 -27.46 15.40 12.64
CA PRO A 299 -27.15 15.47 11.22
C PRO A 299 -25.80 16.16 11.03
N ARG A 300 -24.72 15.38 11.11
CA ARG A 300 -23.33 15.86 11.15
C ARG A 300 -22.72 15.94 9.75
N ASP A 301 -23.37 16.71 8.89
CA ASP A 301 -22.82 17.04 7.59
C ASP A 301 -21.60 17.92 7.73
N LEU A 302 -20.77 17.98 6.71
CA LEU A 302 -19.46 18.61 6.75
C LEU A 302 -19.51 20.10 7.19
N VAL A 303 -20.54 20.85 6.75
CA VAL A 303 -20.83 22.21 7.20
C VAL A 303 -22.31 22.30 7.58
N SER A 304 -22.62 22.02 8.84
CA SER A 304 -24.00 21.93 9.32
C SER A 304 -24.15 22.32 10.80
N ASP A 305 -25.35 22.63 11.20
CA ASP A 305 -25.69 22.90 12.61
C ASP A 305 -25.48 21.66 13.48
N GLY A 306 -25.73 20.45 12.92
CA GLY A 306 -25.50 19.20 13.62
C GLY A 306 -24.01 18.93 13.86
N TYR A 307 -23.15 19.33 12.93
CA TYR A 307 -21.70 19.27 13.12
C TYR A 307 -21.24 20.23 14.23
N ASP A 308 -21.72 21.49 14.21
CA ASP A 308 -21.41 22.48 15.23
C ASP A 308 -21.93 22.04 16.62
N ALA A 309 -23.13 21.46 16.68
CA ALA A 309 -23.69 20.89 17.91
C ALA A 309 -22.83 19.74 18.45
N ALA A 310 -22.35 18.86 17.56
CA ALA A 310 -21.47 17.75 17.94
C ALA A 310 -20.12 18.24 18.50
N ILE A 311 -19.48 19.19 17.83
CA ILE A 311 -18.23 19.80 18.30
C ILE A 311 -18.43 20.48 19.65
N ASN A 312 -19.54 21.20 19.85
CA ASN A 312 -19.86 21.83 21.12
C ASN A 312 -20.14 20.80 22.23
N ALA A 313 -20.83 19.71 21.95
CA ALA A 313 -21.04 18.62 22.90
C ALA A 313 -19.68 18.00 23.34
N ILE A 314 -18.78 17.76 22.39
CA ILE A 314 -17.44 17.26 22.66
C ILE A 314 -16.64 18.29 23.48
N LYS A 315 -16.65 19.58 23.10
CA LYS A 315 -15.95 20.64 23.84
C LYS A 315 -16.47 20.79 25.26
N ASN A 316 -17.77 20.67 25.48
CA ASN A 316 -18.37 20.75 26.82
C ASN A 316 -17.88 19.59 27.71
N ARG A 317 -17.61 18.45 27.14
CA ARG A 317 -17.06 17.31 27.87
C ARG A 317 -15.55 17.44 28.09
N PHE A 318 -14.83 17.97 27.11
CA PHE A 318 -13.38 18.09 27.09
C PHE A 318 -12.95 19.56 27.02
N LYS A 319 -12.84 20.22 28.16
CA LYS A 319 -12.59 21.69 28.26
C LYS A 319 -11.29 22.16 27.60
N SER A 320 -10.29 21.27 27.44
CA SER A 320 -9.00 21.59 26.82
C SER A 320 -9.01 21.66 25.30
N ILE A 321 -10.09 21.25 24.63
CA ILE A 321 -10.20 21.27 23.17
C ILE A 321 -10.28 22.71 22.66
N LYS A 322 -9.42 23.06 21.69
CA LYS A 322 -9.51 24.29 20.92
C LYS A 322 -10.27 24.03 19.62
N ILE A 323 -11.28 24.83 19.34
CA ILE A 323 -12.03 24.78 18.10
C ILE A 323 -11.42 25.80 17.13
N HIS A 324 -11.12 25.37 15.92
CA HIS A 324 -10.72 26.23 14.82
C HIS A 324 -11.84 26.22 13.77
N SER A 325 -12.30 27.37 13.38
CA SER A 325 -13.38 27.56 12.39
C SER A 325 -12.80 28.13 11.09
N TYR A 326 -13.24 27.60 9.98
CA TYR A 326 -12.87 28.06 8.64
C TYR A 326 -14.14 28.37 7.85
N PRO A 327 -14.29 29.59 7.29
CA PRO A 327 -15.47 29.93 6.52
C PRO A 327 -15.54 29.14 5.21
N SER A 328 -16.77 28.95 4.71
CA SER A 328 -17.00 28.40 3.37
C SER A 328 -16.21 29.20 2.32
N GLY A 329 -15.70 28.52 1.30
CA GLY A 329 -14.80 29.09 0.30
C GLY A 329 -13.33 29.12 0.71
N THR A 330 -12.96 28.82 1.96
CA THR A 330 -11.56 28.72 2.37
C THR A 330 -10.88 27.57 1.63
N ARG A 331 -9.75 27.84 0.99
CA ARG A 331 -8.96 26.84 0.31
C ARG A 331 -8.03 26.12 1.28
N ALA A 332 -8.14 24.77 1.35
CA ALA A 332 -7.28 23.89 2.12
C ALA A 332 -6.61 22.88 1.16
N PHE A 333 -5.36 23.13 0.76
CA PHE A 333 -4.62 22.33 -0.24
C PHE A 333 -5.39 22.28 -1.59
N THR A 334 -5.86 21.10 -1.99
CA THR A 334 -6.64 20.87 -3.22
C THR A 334 -8.15 20.96 -3.00
N TRP A 335 -8.58 21.22 -1.78
CA TRP A 335 -9.96 21.21 -1.37
C TRP A 335 -10.43 22.63 -0.99
N ILE A 336 -11.74 22.89 -1.16
CA ILE A 336 -12.39 24.13 -0.76
C ILE A 336 -13.45 23.78 0.25
N VAL A 337 -13.48 24.50 1.38
CA VAL A 337 -14.53 24.32 2.40
C VAL A 337 -15.88 24.60 1.74
N PRO A 338 -16.79 23.61 1.66
CA PRO A 338 -18.04 23.77 0.94
C PRO A 338 -19.02 24.72 1.66
N GLU A 339 -20.06 25.10 0.95
CA GLU A 339 -21.16 25.81 1.55
C GLU A 339 -21.97 24.91 2.50
N ARG A 340 -22.72 25.55 3.40
CA ARG A 340 -23.65 24.85 4.28
C ARG A 340 -24.77 24.24 3.47
N TRP A 341 -24.99 22.94 3.66
CA TRP A 341 -26.13 22.22 3.11
C TRP A 341 -27.08 21.81 4.22
N ILE A 342 -28.39 22.05 4.02
CA ILE A 342 -29.43 21.74 5.00
C ILE A 342 -30.50 20.91 4.32
N CYS A 343 -30.77 19.73 4.83
CA CYS A 343 -31.92 18.94 4.46
C CYS A 343 -33.04 19.15 5.49
N HIS A 344 -34.05 19.90 5.12
CA HIS A 344 -35.20 20.12 6.00
C HIS A 344 -36.09 18.91 6.11
N ASN A 345 -36.32 18.24 5.00
CA ASN A 345 -37.07 16.97 4.91
C ASN A 345 -36.76 16.27 3.60
N ALA A 346 -36.71 14.97 3.63
CA ALA A 346 -36.74 14.13 2.44
C ALA A 346 -37.34 12.79 2.78
N GLY A 347 -38.17 12.28 1.87
CA GLY A 347 -38.84 11.00 2.03
C GLY A 347 -39.25 10.42 0.70
N LEU A 348 -39.46 9.10 0.69
CA LEU A 348 -40.06 8.36 -0.40
C LEU A 348 -41.45 7.87 0.05
N TYR A 349 -42.41 8.13 -0.77
CA TYR A 349 -43.82 7.78 -0.52
C TYR A 349 -44.33 6.90 -1.66
N ASP A 350 -45.29 6.03 -1.35
CA ASP A 350 -46.02 5.30 -2.39
C ASP A 350 -47.07 6.20 -3.07
N THR A 351 -47.74 5.68 -4.09
CA THR A 351 -48.79 6.42 -4.82
C THR A 351 -50.06 6.67 -3.98
N GLN A 352 -50.14 6.09 -2.79
CA GLN A 352 -51.23 6.28 -1.84
C GLN A 352 -50.87 7.28 -0.73
N GLY A 353 -49.61 7.81 -0.77
CA GLY A 353 -49.10 8.78 0.22
C GLY A 353 -48.52 8.14 1.48
N ASN A 354 -48.35 6.81 1.53
CA ASN A 354 -47.72 6.16 2.66
C ASN A 354 -46.21 6.33 2.62
N GLU A 355 -45.61 6.72 3.73
CA GLU A 355 -44.15 6.90 3.85
C GLU A 355 -43.46 5.52 3.82
N ILE A 356 -42.59 5.30 2.82
CA ILE A 356 -41.76 4.12 2.73
C ILE A 356 -40.52 4.29 3.59
N PHE A 357 -39.83 5.42 3.49
CA PHE A 357 -38.77 5.85 4.38
C PHE A 357 -38.55 7.37 4.30
N SER A 358 -37.94 7.95 5.33
CA SER A 358 -37.63 9.36 5.35
C SER A 358 -36.38 9.67 6.18
N THR A 359 -35.89 10.91 6.07
CA THR A 359 -34.82 11.42 6.90
C THR A 359 -35.19 11.53 8.38
N LYS A 360 -36.47 11.49 8.74
CA LYS A 360 -36.94 11.42 10.12
C LYS A 360 -36.54 10.12 10.81
N GLN A 361 -36.52 9.03 10.04
CA GLN A 361 -36.13 7.71 10.54
C GLN A 361 -34.60 7.57 10.58
N ASN A 362 -33.93 8.00 9.52
CA ASN A 362 -32.48 7.95 9.43
C ASN A 362 -31.96 9.03 8.45
N GLY A 363 -31.16 9.97 8.95
CA GLY A 363 -30.57 11.02 8.14
C GLY A 363 -29.67 10.53 7.01
N LEU A 364 -29.23 9.27 7.03
CA LEU A 364 -28.43 8.67 5.97
C LEU A 364 -29.24 8.23 4.74
N HIS A 365 -30.57 8.32 4.77
CA HIS A 365 -31.42 8.02 3.62
C HIS A 365 -31.29 9.02 2.48
N VAL A 366 -30.65 10.17 2.71
CA VAL A 366 -30.39 11.19 1.68
C VAL A 366 -28.92 11.40 1.52
N MET A 367 -28.45 11.37 0.25
CA MET A 367 -27.08 11.72 -0.07
C MET A 367 -26.84 13.21 0.20
N ARG A 368 -25.72 13.53 0.78
CA ARG A 368 -25.34 14.91 1.09
C ARG A 368 -25.19 15.73 -0.18
N TYR A 369 -25.58 17.03 -0.09
CA TYR A 369 -25.58 17.96 -1.22
C TYR A 369 -26.54 17.58 -2.36
N SER A 370 -27.54 16.68 -2.12
CA SER A 370 -28.63 16.43 -3.06
C SER A 370 -29.40 17.71 -3.35
N LEU A 371 -29.80 17.89 -4.60
CA LEU A 371 -30.67 18.98 -5.03
C LEU A 371 -32.11 18.71 -4.59
N PRO A 372 -32.91 19.77 -4.36
CA PRO A 372 -34.32 19.64 -4.08
C PRO A 372 -35.03 18.91 -5.23
N LEU A 373 -35.85 17.92 -4.88
CA LEU A 373 -36.64 17.17 -5.82
C LEU A 373 -38.01 16.86 -5.23
N ASP A 374 -39.06 17.13 -6.00
CA ASP A 374 -40.44 16.77 -5.68
C ASP A 374 -41.10 16.30 -6.97
N LYS A 375 -41.09 15.01 -7.24
CA LYS A 375 -41.70 14.42 -8.43
C LYS A 375 -42.10 12.97 -8.23
N GLU A 376 -43.08 12.51 -9.01
CA GLU A 376 -43.36 11.09 -9.17
C GLU A 376 -42.33 10.47 -10.11
N VAL A 377 -41.85 9.28 -9.76
CA VAL A 377 -40.89 8.51 -10.56
C VAL A 377 -41.38 7.07 -10.76
N SER A 378 -41.01 6.50 -11.90
CA SER A 378 -41.28 5.06 -12.11
C SER A 378 -40.38 4.21 -11.21
N ARG A 379 -40.82 2.97 -10.91
CA ARG A 379 -40.01 2.03 -10.15
C ARG A 379 -38.62 1.81 -10.81
N LYS A 380 -38.56 1.79 -12.13
CA LYS A 380 -37.30 1.61 -12.87
C LYS A 380 -36.35 2.81 -12.65
N GLU A 381 -36.85 4.01 -12.78
CA GLU A 381 -36.07 5.24 -12.54
C GLU A 381 -35.60 5.30 -11.07
N LEU A 382 -36.49 4.99 -10.13
CA LEU A 382 -36.13 4.97 -8.71
C LEU A 382 -34.96 4.04 -8.41
N PHE A 383 -34.95 2.82 -8.99
CA PHE A 383 -33.90 1.83 -8.76
C PHE A 383 -32.54 2.26 -9.29
N GLU A 384 -32.49 3.13 -10.30
CA GLU A 384 -31.23 3.72 -10.79
C GLU A 384 -30.59 4.68 -9.78
N HIS A 385 -31.36 5.23 -8.85
CA HIS A 385 -30.92 6.16 -7.81
C HIS A 385 -30.89 5.54 -6.40
N LEU A 386 -31.32 4.31 -6.23
CA LEU A 386 -31.25 3.59 -4.96
C LEU A 386 -29.91 2.84 -4.86
N HIS A 387 -29.05 3.31 -3.99
CA HIS A 387 -27.77 2.67 -3.69
C HIS A 387 -27.93 1.79 -2.45
N THR A 388 -28.05 0.47 -2.65
CA THR A 388 -28.04 -0.50 -1.56
C THR A 388 -26.70 -1.22 -1.52
N LEU A 389 -26.16 -1.37 -0.33
CA LEU A 389 -25.10 -2.34 -0.10
C LEU A 389 -25.72 -3.74 -0.30
N GLY A 390 -25.26 -4.50 -1.29
CA GLY A 390 -25.69 -5.89 -1.48
C GLY A 390 -25.52 -6.71 -0.19
N ALA A 391 -26.12 -7.88 -0.12
CA ALA A 391 -26.19 -8.72 1.08
C ALA A 391 -24.87 -8.97 1.82
N ASN A 392 -23.72 -8.64 1.20
CA ASN A 392 -22.36 -8.74 1.77
C ASN A 392 -21.68 -7.40 2.06
N GLY A 393 -22.37 -6.27 1.96
CA GLY A 393 -21.83 -4.95 2.34
C GLY A 393 -20.63 -4.42 1.54
N LEU A 394 -20.32 -5.01 0.37
CA LEU A 394 -19.06 -4.79 -0.36
C LEU A 394 -19.25 -4.53 -1.86
N GLN A 395 -20.31 -3.88 -2.30
CA GLN A 395 -20.30 -3.33 -3.66
C GLN A 395 -19.74 -1.91 -3.64
N ARG A 396 -18.57 -1.73 -4.27
CA ARG A 396 -18.01 -0.42 -4.58
C ARG A 396 -19.03 0.38 -5.39
N MET A 397 -19.26 1.63 -5.01
CA MET A 397 -19.96 2.58 -5.86
C MET A 397 -19.22 2.67 -7.22
N PRO A 398 -19.93 2.68 -8.35
CA PRO A 398 -19.29 3.02 -9.62
C PRO A 398 -18.77 4.46 -9.53
N ASN A 399 -17.54 4.66 -9.99
CA ASN A 399 -16.97 6.00 -10.12
C ASN A 399 -17.83 6.80 -11.11
N THR A 400 -18.51 7.84 -10.64
CA THR A 400 -19.07 8.90 -11.46
C THR A 400 -17.99 9.94 -11.73
#